data_8cf039e3be1e97e2eef1dcffc713cae7
#
_entry.id   8cf039e3be1e97e2eef1dcffc713cae7
#
_cell.length_a   1.000
_cell.length_b   1.000
_cell.length_c   1.000
_cell.angle_alpha   90.00
_cell.angle_beta   90.00
_cell.angle_gamma   90.00
#
_symmetry.space_group_name_H-M   'P 1'
#
loop_
_entity.id
_entity.type
_entity.pdbx_description
1 polymer ?
#
loop_
_entity_poly.entity_id
_entity_poly.type
_entity_poly.pdbx_seq_one_letter_code
_entity_poly.pdbx_strand_id
1 'polypeptide(L)'
;MSIADALLIGGGVNGGLSALMLAASGMEVVVLERGLLGGESSWAGGGIVSPLYPWRYSVAVTALAHWSQGFYPGLGERLLASTGVDPEVYVTGLYWLDLPDEAEALAWAEREGRELLAVDVAQVREHVSALGDGFTRALHMPGVANVRNPRLVQALRAELERLPNVRLVEHCAVQGFLRDEGRISGVETSQGSIEADQVVLTAGAWSGELLAKLGLALPVEPVKGQMILFKCAADFLPAMVLANGRYAIPRRDGHVLVGSTLEYAGFDKTPSDAALASLHASAAALLPALAEAEVVAHWAGLRPGSPDGIPAIGPVPEHDGLWLNCGHFRNGLVLAPASCQLLCDLLLGQTPIVDPAPYAPALHLLGQQ
;
A
#
# COMPACT_ATOMS: atom_id res chain seq x y z
N MET A 1 -6.96 -26.75 -20.33
CA MET A 1 -7.39 -25.87 -19.22
C MET A 1 -8.16 -24.75 -19.88
N SER A 2 -9.26 -24.27 -19.27
CA SER A 2 -9.92 -23.05 -19.77
C SER A 2 -8.96 -21.89 -19.66
N ILE A 3 -8.93 -21.01 -20.67
CA ILE A 3 -8.22 -19.73 -20.66
C ILE A 3 -8.82 -18.90 -19.53
N ALA A 4 -8.00 -18.25 -18.72
CA ALA A 4 -8.49 -17.33 -17.69
C ALA A 4 -8.94 -16.01 -18.32
N ASP A 5 -10.01 -15.39 -17.79
CA ASP A 5 -10.41 -14.05 -18.24
C ASP A 5 -9.37 -12.99 -17.84
N ALA A 6 -8.82 -13.13 -16.64
CA ALA A 6 -7.77 -12.23 -16.14
C ALA A 6 -6.66 -12.98 -15.38
N LEU A 7 -5.41 -12.58 -15.63
CA LEU A 7 -4.22 -13.07 -14.94
C LEU A 7 -3.49 -11.90 -14.29
N LEU A 8 -3.33 -11.93 -12.97
CA LEU A 8 -2.63 -10.90 -12.22
C LEU A 8 -1.21 -11.37 -11.87
N ILE A 9 -0.21 -10.56 -12.21
CA ILE A 9 1.20 -10.81 -11.90
C ILE A 9 1.58 -10.04 -10.63
N GLY A 10 1.67 -10.75 -9.52
CA GLY A 10 1.98 -10.20 -8.20
C GLY A 10 0.78 -10.25 -7.25
N GLY A 11 0.92 -11.02 -6.17
CA GLY A 11 -0.06 -11.22 -5.12
C GLY A 11 0.05 -10.22 -3.96
N GLY A 12 0.46 -8.96 -4.21
CA GLY A 12 0.38 -7.89 -3.21
C GLY A 12 -1.06 -7.44 -2.96
N VAL A 13 -1.24 -6.40 -2.12
CA VAL A 13 -2.57 -5.84 -1.82
C VAL A 13 -3.31 -5.41 -3.08
N ASN A 14 -2.61 -4.82 -4.06
CA ASN A 14 -3.22 -4.43 -5.33
C ASN A 14 -3.65 -5.65 -6.17
N GLY A 15 -2.81 -6.67 -6.29
CA GLY A 15 -3.17 -7.91 -6.98
C GLY A 15 -4.33 -8.63 -6.29
N GLY A 16 -4.27 -8.78 -4.97
CA GLY A 16 -5.32 -9.44 -4.20
C GLY A 16 -6.66 -8.72 -4.26
N LEU A 17 -6.69 -7.40 -4.12
CA LEU A 17 -7.93 -6.62 -4.22
C LEU A 17 -8.47 -6.59 -5.67
N SER A 18 -7.60 -6.46 -6.68
CA SER A 18 -8.03 -6.54 -8.09
C SER A 18 -8.65 -7.91 -8.39
N ALA A 19 -8.02 -9.00 -7.91
CA ALA A 19 -8.56 -10.35 -8.08
C ALA A 19 -9.94 -10.49 -7.41
N LEU A 20 -10.09 -9.99 -6.19
CA LEU A 20 -11.36 -10.02 -5.47
C LEU A 20 -12.46 -9.27 -6.24
N MET A 21 -12.18 -8.09 -6.77
CA MET A 21 -13.14 -7.26 -7.50
C MET A 21 -13.49 -7.87 -8.87
N LEU A 22 -12.51 -8.36 -9.62
CA LEU A 22 -12.74 -9.01 -10.91
C LEU A 22 -13.52 -10.33 -10.75
N ALA A 23 -13.18 -11.12 -9.74
CA ALA A 23 -13.93 -12.34 -9.43
C ALA A 23 -15.39 -12.05 -9.03
N ALA A 24 -15.62 -10.95 -8.29
CA ALA A 24 -16.99 -10.52 -7.95
C ALA A 24 -17.81 -10.08 -9.17
N SER A 25 -17.17 -9.67 -10.28
CA SER A 25 -17.83 -9.41 -11.57
C SER A 25 -18.08 -10.66 -12.41
N GLY A 26 -17.70 -11.85 -11.91
CA GLY A 26 -17.92 -13.15 -12.56
C GLY A 26 -16.76 -13.63 -13.44
N MET A 27 -15.61 -12.93 -13.45
CA MET A 27 -14.44 -13.36 -14.21
C MET A 27 -13.73 -14.56 -13.57
N GLU A 28 -13.16 -15.45 -14.41
CA GLU A 28 -12.19 -16.46 -14.00
C GLU A 28 -10.82 -15.83 -13.85
N VAL A 29 -10.31 -15.80 -12.61
CA VAL A 29 -9.10 -15.03 -12.26
C VAL A 29 -7.97 -15.95 -11.82
N VAL A 30 -6.75 -15.69 -12.33
CA VAL A 30 -5.52 -16.32 -11.87
C VAL A 30 -4.61 -15.28 -11.23
N VAL A 31 -4.16 -15.53 -10.02
CA VAL A 31 -3.16 -14.69 -9.34
C VAL A 31 -1.85 -15.45 -9.24
N LEU A 32 -0.79 -14.91 -9.82
CA LEU A 32 0.57 -15.48 -9.76
C LEU A 32 1.40 -14.68 -8.76
N GLU A 33 1.96 -15.38 -7.79
CA GLU A 33 2.89 -14.78 -6.82
C GLU A 33 4.18 -15.61 -6.77
N ARG A 34 5.33 -14.94 -6.88
CA ARG A 34 6.64 -15.62 -6.84
C ARG A 34 7.01 -16.18 -5.47
N GLY A 35 6.46 -15.60 -4.41
CA GLY A 35 6.61 -16.06 -3.03
C GLY A 35 5.26 -16.44 -2.44
N LEU A 36 4.94 -15.87 -1.28
CA LEU A 36 3.62 -15.96 -0.64
C LEU A 36 2.84 -14.69 -0.91
N LEU A 37 1.53 -14.81 -1.08
CA LEU A 37 0.62 -13.67 -1.26
C LEU A 37 0.82 -12.64 -0.13
N GLY A 38 1.01 -11.39 -0.52
CA GLY A 38 1.21 -10.28 0.40
C GLY A 38 2.57 -10.21 1.07
N GLY A 39 3.49 -11.17 0.86
CA GLY A 39 4.75 -11.31 1.60
C GLY A 39 5.80 -10.20 1.43
N GLU A 40 5.56 -9.23 0.55
CA GLU A 40 6.49 -8.13 0.27
C GLU A 40 6.03 -6.81 0.93
N SER A 41 6.04 -5.69 0.22
CA SER A 41 5.69 -4.36 0.77
C SER A 41 4.29 -4.30 1.40
N SER A 42 3.36 -5.13 0.95
CA SER A 42 2.00 -5.19 1.49
C SER A 42 1.97 -5.70 2.93
N TRP A 43 2.85 -6.64 3.29
CA TRP A 43 3.04 -7.11 4.66
C TRP A 43 3.87 -6.12 5.48
N ALA A 44 4.94 -5.58 4.88
CA ALA A 44 5.96 -4.80 5.59
C ALA A 44 5.51 -3.38 5.97
N GLY A 45 4.43 -2.86 5.39
CA GLY A 45 3.98 -1.49 5.56
C GLY A 45 3.41 -1.16 6.94
N GLY A 46 3.30 0.15 7.24
CA GLY A 46 2.80 0.65 8.53
C GLY A 46 1.30 0.55 8.72
N GLY A 47 0.52 0.62 7.66
CA GLY A 47 -0.93 0.49 7.74
C GLY A 47 -1.71 1.77 7.99
N ILE A 48 -1.11 2.94 7.85
CA ILE A 48 -1.84 4.22 7.95
C ILE A 48 -2.75 4.35 6.71
N VAL A 49 -4.06 4.54 6.93
CA VAL A 49 -5.05 4.74 5.87
C VAL A 49 -5.15 6.23 5.53
N SER A 50 -4.01 6.81 5.24
CA SER A 50 -3.83 8.19 4.75
C SER A 50 -2.44 8.30 4.11
N PRO A 51 -2.24 9.15 3.08
CA PRO A 51 -0.92 9.62 2.76
C PRO A 51 -0.28 10.26 3.99
N LEU A 52 1.04 10.11 4.17
CA LEU A 52 1.70 10.53 5.41
C LEU A 52 1.62 12.04 5.66
N TYR A 53 1.64 12.81 4.59
CA TYR A 53 1.43 14.26 4.56
C TYR A 53 0.51 14.57 3.37
N PRO A 54 -0.84 14.48 3.52
CA PRO A 54 -1.77 14.53 2.39
C PRO A 54 -1.63 15.78 1.53
N TRP A 55 -1.33 16.93 2.14
CA TRP A 55 -1.18 18.22 1.46
C TRP A 55 0.06 18.34 0.55
N ARG A 56 1.00 17.41 0.64
CA ARG A 56 2.22 17.37 -0.19
C ARG A 56 2.08 16.53 -1.44
N TYR A 57 0.91 15.95 -1.67
CA TYR A 57 0.66 15.09 -2.83
C TYR A 57 -0.23 15.80 -3.86
N SER A 58 -0.18 15.28 -5.09
CA SER A 58 -1.01 15.75 -6.19
C SER A 58 -2.50 15.47 -5.96
N VAL A 59 -3.36 16.19 -6.69
CA VAL A 59 -4.82 15.95 -6.70
C VAL A 59 -5.13 14.50 -7.08
N ALA A 60 -4.35 13.90 -8.00
CA ALA A 60 -4.51 12.51 -8.40
C ALA A 60 -4.33 11.53 -7.21
N VAL A 61 -3.27 11.70 -6.41
CA VAL A 61 -3.07 10.87 -5.21
C VAL A 61 -4.19 11.11 -4.19
N THR A 62 -4.59 12.36 -4.00
CA THR A 62 -5.68 12.76 -3.10
C THR A 62 -7.01 12.11 -3.50
N ALA A 63 -7.37 12.10 -4.79
CA ALA A 63 -8.61 11.50 -5.28
C ALA A 63 -8.71 10.00 -4.96
N LEU A 64 -7.66 9.22 -5.26
CA LEU A 64 -7.63 7.79 -4.90
C LEU A 64 -7.66 7.56 -3.39
N ALA A 65 -6.93 8.38 -2.62
CA ALA A 65 -6.89 8.25 -1.16
C ALA A 65 -8.26 8.52 -0.53
N HIS A 66 -8.97 9.57 -0.96
CA HIS A 66 -10.31 9.92 -0.45
C HIS A 66 -11.32 8.79 -0.68
N TRP A 67 -11.37 8.26 -1.90
CA TRP A 67 -12.27 7.14 -2.21
C TRP A 67 -11.94 5.91 -1.36
N SER A 68 -10.66 5.56 -1.28
CA SER A 68 -10.18 4.37 -0.56
C SER A 68 -10.44 4.44 0.95
N GLN A 69 -10.31 5.62 1.56
CA GLN A 69 -10.57 5.80 2.99
C GLN A 69 -12.00 5.40 3.37
N GLY A 70 -12.98 5.72 2.52
CA GLY A 70 -14.38 5.30 2.70
C GLY A 70 -14.60 3.79 2.50
N PHE A 71 -13.76 3.13 1.73
CA PHE A 71 -13.88 1.71 1.41
C PHE A 71 -13.35 0.78 2.52
N TYR A 72 -12.29 1.18 3.23
CA TYR A 72 -11.59 0.32 4.20
C TYR A 72 -12.46 -0.24 5.32
N PRO A 73 -13.36 0.53 5.98
CA PRO A 73 -14.21 -0.05 7.04
C PRO A 73 -15.04 -1.22 6.56
N GLY A 74 -15.76 -1.05 5.44
CA GLY A 74 -16.57 -2.10 4.85
C GLY A 74 -15.75 -3.30 4.33
N LEU A 75 -14.52 -3.07 3.85
CA LEU A 75 -13.59 -4.15 3.50
C LEU A 75 -13.23 -4.97 4.75
N GLY A 76 -12.88 -4.31 5.85
CA GLY A 76 -12.51 -4.98 7.10
C GLY A 76 -13.64 -5.85 7.64
N GLU A 77 -14.87 -5.33 7.66
CA GLU A 77 -16.07 -6.07 8.09
C GLU A 77 -16.34 -7.29 7.20
N ARG A 78 -16.30 -7.12 5.88
CA ARG A 78 -16.53 -8.23 4.93
C ARG A 78 -15.48 -9.33 5.09
N LEU A 79 -14.19 -8.98 5.16
CA LEU A 79 -13.13 -9.98 5.33
C LEU A 79 -13.24 -10.71 6.65
N LEU A 80 -13.53 -10.01 7.74
CA LEU A 80 -13.79 -10.66 9.03
C LEU A 80 -14.97 -11.64 8.96
N ALA A 81 -16.08 -11.21 8.38
CA ALA A 81 -17.29 -12.03 8.27
C ALA A 81 -17.08 -13.28 7.41
N SER A 82 -16.34 -13.18 6.31
CA SER A 82 -16.15 -14.27 5.36
C SER A 82 -15.02 -15.24 5.76
N THR A 83 -13.96 -14.74 6.40
CA THR A 83 -12.74 -15.52 6.67
C THR A 83 -12.48 -15.81 8.15
N GLY A 84 -13.12 -15.07 9.05
CA GLY A 84 -12.82 -15.09 10.49
C GLY A 84 -11.53 -14.35 10.86
N VAL A 85 -10.81 -13.76 9.91
CA VAL A 85 -9.59 -13.00 10.14
C VAL A 85 -9.91 -11.51 10.16
N ASP A 86 -9.75 -10.86 11.34
CA ASP A 86 -9.93 -9.41 11.49
C ASP A 86 -8.70 -8.66 10.97
N PRO A 87 -8.78 -7.85 9.89
CA PRO A 87 -7.68 -7.02 9.41
C PRO A 87 -7.30 -5.89 10.39
N GLU A 88 -8.05 -5.70 11.46
CA GLU A 88 -7.91 -4.61 12.43
C GLU A 88 -7.95 -3.23 11.74
N VAL A 89 -8.99 -2.99 10.91
CA VAL A 89 -9.28 -1.65 10.39
C VAL A 89 -10.01 -0.86 11.45
N TYR A 90 -9.40 0.19 11.99
CA TYR A 90 -10.04 1.02 13.02
C TYR A 90 -9.49 2.45 13.03
N VAL A 91 -10.35 3.38 13.41
CA VAL A 91 -10.01 4.80 13.51
C VAL A 91 -9.29 5.06 14.83
N THR A 92 -8.09 5.65 14.76
CA THR A 92 -7.31 6.10 15.92
C THR A 92 -6.98 7.57 15.86
N GLY A 93 -7.25 8.22 14.74
CA GLY A 93 -6.72 9.55 14.46
C GLY A 93 -5.20 9.54 14.23
N LEU A 94 -4.70 10.68 13.79
CA LEU A 94 -3.27 10.93 13.60
C LEU A 94 -2.94 12.35 14.07
N TYR A 95 -1.92 12.46 14.92
CA TYR A 95 -1.33 13.73 15.33
C TYR A 95 -0.03 13.97 14.57
N TRP A 96 0.09 15.13 13.93
CA TRP A 96 1.36 15.65 13.41
C TRP A 96 1.91 16.67 14.42
N LEU A 97 3.16 16.48 14.84
CA LEU A 97 3.82 17.31 15.84
C LEU A 97 4.85 18.22 15.17
N ASP A 98 4.83 19.50 15.54
CA ASP A 98 5.77 20.55 15.10
C ASP A 98 6.00 20.58 13.58
N LEU A 99 4.91 20.58 12.81
CA LEU A 99 4.98 20.65 11.36
C LEU A 99 5.47 22.02 10.88
N PRO A 100 6.46 22.06 9.97
CA PRO A 100 6.93 23.33 9.41
C PRO A 100 5.94 23.96 8.41
N ASP A 101 5.11 23.13 7.76
CA ASP A 101 4.13 23.49 6.72
C ASP A 101 2.66 23.39 7.21
N GLU A 102 2.43 23.76 8.48
CA GLU A 102 1.11 23.71 9.12
C GLU A 102 0.06 24.55 8.38
N ALA A 103 0.44 25.75 7.90
CA ALA A 103 -0.48 26.62 7.18
C ALA A 103 -0.95 25.99 5.86
N GLU A 104 -0.06 25.32 5.13
CA GLU A 104 -0.39 24.59 3.90
C GLU A 104 -1.29 23.39 4.20
N ALA A 105 -1.04 22.69 5.31
CA ALA A 105 -1.88 21.57 5.75
C ALA A 105 -3.31 22.00 6.04
N LEU A 106 -3.50 23.10 6.77
CA LEU A 106 -4.82 23.64 7.11
C LEU A 106 -5.55 24.16 5.86
N ALA A 107 -4.85 24.88 4.96
CA ALA A 107 -5.42 25.35 3.71
C ALA A 107 -5.83 24.18 2.78
N TRP A 108 -5.03 23.11 2.74
CA TRP A 108 -5.40 21.89 2.03
C TRP A 108 -6.65 21.25 2.62
N ALA A 109 -6.73 21.12 3.95
CA ALA A 109 -7.87 20.50 4.61
C ALA A 109 -9.17 21.25 4.36
N GLU A 110 -9.14 22.59 4.39
CA GLU A 110 -10.29 23.44 4.03
C GLU A 110 -10.72 23.22 2.58
N ARG A 111 -9.80 23.23 1.63
CA ARG A 111 -10.06 23.00 0.20
C ARG A 111 -10.65 21.63 -0.08
N GLU A 112 -10.15 20.60 0.59
CA GLU A 112 -10.59 19.21 0.40
C GLU A 112 -11.76 18.81 1.29
N GLY A 113 -12.30 19.75 2.11
CA GLY A 113 -13.39 19.46 3.04
C GLY A 113 -13.04 18.43 4.11
N ARG A 114 -11.78 18.43 4.58
CA ARG A 114 -11.28 17.45 5.58
C ARG A 114 -11.20 18.07 6.96
N GLU A 115 -11.58 17.29 7.97
CA GLU A 115 -11.41 17.70 9.35
C GLU A 115 -9.92 17.60 9.74
N LEU A 116 -9.28 18.76 9.92
CA LEU A 116 -7.91 18.87 10.40
C LEU A 116 -7.86 20.03 11.41
N LEU A 117 -7.53 19.71 12.64
CA LEU A 117 -7.62 20.62 13.77
C LEU A 117 -6.22 21.01 14.25
N ALA A 118 -5.99 22.33 14.42
CA ALA A 118 -4.86 22.77 15.22
C ALA A 118 -5.20 22.57 16.70
N VAL A 119 -4.38 21.84 17.44
CA VAL A 119 -4.63 21.48 18.83
C VAL A 119 -3.43 21.83 19.72
N ASP A 120 -3.72 22.16 20.97
CA ASP A 120 -2.67 22.37 21.97
C ASP A 120 -2.00 21.05 22.33
N VAL A 121 -0.67 21.05 22.45
CA VAL A 121 0.10 19.86 22.84
C VAL A 121 -0.29 19.35 24.24
N ALA A 122 -0.77 20.23 25.13
CA ALA A 122 -1.29 19.81 26.42
C ALA A 122 -2.51 18.87 26.25
N GLN A 123 -3.42 19.21 25.31
CA GLN A 123 -4.57 18.34 24.98
C GLN A 123 -4.11 17.02 24.32
N VAL A 124 -3.05 17.07 23.48
CA VAL A 124 -2.47 15.84 22.94
C VAL A 124 -1.94 14.94 24.05
N ARG A 125 -1.26 15.51 25.06
CA ARG A 125 -0.74 14.74 26.22
C ARG A 125 -1.85 14.18 27.12
N GLU A 126 -2.99 14.85 27.23
CA GLU A 126 -4.14 14.28 27.94
C GLU A 126 -4.65 13.00 27.25
N HIS A 127 -4.63 12.97 25.89
CA HIS A 127 -5.04 11.79 25.13
C HIS A 127 -3.89 10.78 24.97
N VAL A 128 -2.68 11.24 24.64
CA VAL A 128 -1.48 10.43 24.45
C VAL A 128 -0.51 10.70 25.60
N SER A 129 -0.78 10.12 26.76
CA SER A 129 -0.01 10.37 27.98
C SER A 129 1.46 9.94 27.91
N ALA A 130 1.79 9.05 26.99
CA ALA A 130 3.14 8.60 26.69
C ALA A 130 3.97 9.59 25.85
N LEU A 131 3.37 10.69 25.35
CA LEU A 131 4.04 11.63 24.47
C LEU A 131 5.21 12.34 25.15
N GLY A 132 6.37 12.38 24.48
CA GLY A 132 7.56 13.04 24.97
C GLY A 132 7.42 14.56 25.11
N ASP A 133 8.33 15.14 25.91
CA ASP A 133 8.45 16.59 26.07
C ASP A 133 9.11 17.23 24.83
N GLY A 134 8.97 18.56 24.71
CA GLY A 134 9.64 19.35 23.67
C GLY A 134 8.80 19.64 22.46
N PHE A 135 7.64 19.00 22.27
CA PHE A 135 6.67 19.38 21.23
C PHE A 135 5.85 20.58 21.68
N THR A 136 5.61 21.50 20.76
CA THR A 136 4.96 22.79 21.04
C THR A 136 3.66 23.00 20.27
N ARG A 137 3.49 22.34 19.14
CA ARG A 137 2.34 22.47 18.23
C ARG A 137 1.91 21.11 17.70
N ALA A 138 0.63 20.97 17.44
CA ALA A 138 0.11 19.76 16.84
C ALA A 138 -1.06 20.04 15.89
N LEU A 139 -1.15 19.25 14.83
CA LEU A 139 -2.37 19.09 14.03
C LEU A 139 -2.96 17.71 14.30
N HIS A 140 -4.28 17.61 14.31
CA HIS A 140 -5.02 16.38 14.53
C HIS A 140 -6.04 16.14 13.42
N MET A 141 -5.98 14.97 12.81
CA MET A 141 -7.02 14.46 11.91
C MET A 141 -7.68 13.25 12.56
N PRO A 142 -8.85 13.42 13.20
CA PRO A 142 -9.46 12.37 14.03
C PRO A 142 -9.96 11.18 13.21
N GLY A 143 -10.34 11.40 11.95
CA GLY A 143 -10.88 10.34 11.07
C GLY A 143 -9.86 9.39 10.44
N VAL A 144 -8.56 9.52 10.73
CA VAL A 144 -7.56 8.63 10.14
C VAL A 144 -7.63 7.24 10.78
N ALA A 145 -7.84 6.24 9.95
CA ALA A 145 -7.78 4.84 10.37
C ALA A 145 -6.38 4.25 10.17
N ASN A 146 -6.13 3.14 10.84
CA ASN A 146 -5.03 2.24 10.51
C ASN A 146 -5.56 0.81 10.28
N VAL A 147 -4.74 -0.01 9.63
CA VAL A 147 -5.00 -1.41 9.37
C VAL A 147 -3.75 -2.23 9.72
N ARG A 148 -3.91 -3.44 10.19
CA ARG A 148 -2.77 -4.32 10.45
C ARG A 148 -2.42 -5.11 9.21
N ASN A 149 -1.40 -4.65 8.48
CA ASN A 149 -0.99 -5.18 7.18
C ASN A 149 -0.86 -6.71 7.13
N PRO A 150 -0.14 -7.39 8.06
CA PRO A 150 -0.06 -8.85 8.05
C PRO A 150 -1.42 -9.55 8.13
N ARG A 151 -2.36 -8.99 8.89
CA ARG A 151 -3.71 -9.55 9.03
C ARG A 151 -4.57 -9.26 7.80
N LEU A 152 -4.42 -8.08 7.19
CA LEU A 152 -5.10 -7.76 5.94
C LEU A 152 -4.73 -8.74 4.82
N VAL A 153 -3.42 -8.97 4.61
CA VAL A 153 -2.99 -9.89 3.55
C VAL A 153 -3.37 -11.33 3.86
N GLN A 154 -3.37 -11.74 5.13
CA GLN A 154 -3.88 -13.04 5.56
C GLN A 154 -5.37 -13.19 5.26
N ALA A 155 -6.18 -12.18 5.57
CA ALA A 155 -7.62 -12.18 5.30
C ALA A 155 -7.91 -12.19 3.79
N LEU A 156 -7.18 -11.38 3.00
CA LEU A 156 -7.30 -11.37 1.54
C LEU A 156 -6.94 -12.73 0.94
N ARG A 157 -5.86 -13.35 1.39
CA ARG A 157 -5.49 -14.69 0.94
C ARG A 157 -6.58 -15.71 1.22
N ALA A 158 -7.08 -15.75 2.47
CA ALA A 158 -8.14 -16.67 2.88
C ALA A 158 -9.43 -16.45 2.07
N GLU A 159 -9.77 -15.20 1.73
CA GLU A 159 -10.92 -14.90 0.91
C GLU A 159 -10.73 -15.39 -0.53
N LEU A 160 -9.59 -15.11 -1.16
CA LEU A 160 -9.30 -15.56 -2.52
C LEU A 160 -9.30 -17.08 -2.65
N GLU A 161 -8.77 -17.82 -1.65
CA GLU A 161 -8.79 -19.28 -1.62
C GLU A 161 -10.20 -19.88 -1.53
N ARG A 162 -11.19 -19.11 -1.06
CA ARG A 162 -12.59 -19.53 -0.97
C ARG A 162 -13.39 -19.31 -2.25
N LEU A 163 -12.96 -18.43 -3.12
CA LEU A 163 -13.68 -18.07 -4.34
C LEU A 163 -13.47 -19.15 -5.41
N PRO A 164 -14.55 -19.78 -5.94
CA PRO A 164 -14.43 -20.88 -6.89
C PRO A 164 -13.86 -20.46 -8.24
N ASN A 165 -13.97 -19.18 -8.60
CA ASN A 165 -13.48 -18.58 -9.84
C ASN A 165 -12.15 -17.84 -9.64
N VAL A 166 -11.41 -18.11 -8.54
CA VAL A 166 -10.06 -17.59 -8.32
C VAL A 166 -9.08 -18.76 -8.15
N ARG A 167 -8.00 -18.73 -8.91
CA ARG A 167 -6.86 -19.63 -8.75
C ARG A 167 -5.65 -18.87 -8.27
N LEU A 168 -5.27 -19.05 -7.02
CA LEU A 168 -4.01 -18.51 -6.46
C LEU A 168 -2.87 -19.49 -6.68
N VAL A 169 -1.79 -19.03 -7.33
CA VAL A 169 -0.58 -19.84 -7.61
C VAL A 169 0.62 -19.15 -6.98
N GLU A 170 1.01 -19.60 -5.82
CA GLU A 170 2.18 -19.13 -5.09
C GLU A 170 3.46 -19.86 -5.54
N HIS A 171 4.62 -19.31 -5.19
CA HIS A 171 5.92 -19.80 -5.60
C HIS A 171 6.08 -19.94 -7.12
N CYS A 172 5.36 -19.12 -7.88
CA CYS A 172 5.30 -19.10 -9.33
C CYS A 172 5.81 -17.77 -9.89
N ALA A 173 7.06 -17.75 -10.29
CA ALA A 173 7.69 -16.55 -10.84
C ALA A 173 7.40 -16.40 -12.32
N VAL A 174 6.91 -15.22 -12.73
CA VAL A 174 6.76 -14.87 -14.16
C VAL A 174 8.13 -14.56 -14.75
N GLN A 175 8.44 -15.21 -15.87
CA GLN A 175 9.72 -15.12 -16.57
C GLN A 175 9.63 -14.36 -17.89
N GLY A 176 8.44 -14.30 -18.50
CA GLY A 176 8.22 -13.65 -19.78
C GLY A 176 6.73 -13.49 -20.08
N PHE A 177 6.44 -12.96 -21.26
CA PHE A 177 5.08 -12.77 -21.76
C PHE A 177 4.86 -13.60 -23.03
N LEU A 178 3.69 -14.22 -23.12
CA LEU A 178 3.24 -14.88 -24.34
C LEU A 178 2.60 -13.83 -25.27
N ARG A 179 2.81 -14.00 -26.58
CA ARG A 179 2.20 -13.16 -27.60
C ARG A 179 1.47 -14.03 -28.63
N ASP A 180 0.29 -13.60 -29.00
CA ASP A 180 -0.48 -14.17 -30.10
C ASP A 180 -0.97 -13.02 -30.99
N GLU A 181 -0.63 -13.05 -32.29
CA GLU A 181 -0.94 -12.00 -33.26
C GLU A 181 -0.60 -10.56 -32.82
N GLY A 182 0.46 -10.40 -32.00
CA GLY A 182 0.91 -9.11 -31.46
C GLY A 182 0.30 -8.73 -30.11
N ARG A 183 -0.75 -9.40 -29.69
CA ARG A 183 -1.40 -9.22 -28.39
C ARG A 183 -0.67 -10.00 -27.30
N ILE A 184 -0.67 -9.52 -26.05
CA ILE A 184 -0.27 -10.29 -24.89
C ILE A 184 -1.42 -11.27 -24.55
N SER A 185 -1.11 -12.57 -24.64
CA SER A 185 -2.07 -13.68 -24.46
C SER A 185 -1.80 -14.54 -23.22
N GLY A 186 -0.85 -14.13 -22.38
CA GLY A 186 -0.47 -14.88 -21.18
C GLY A 186 0.95 -14.62 -20.76
N VAL A 187 1.49 -15.54 -19.95
CA VAL A 187 2.86 -15.45 -19.39
C VAL A 187 3.58 -16.78 -19.39
N GLU A 188 4.91 -16.71 -19.50
CA GLU A 188 5.82 -17.80 -19.17
C GLU A 188 6.18 -17.74 -17.70
N THR A 189 6.10 -18.87 -17.02
CA THR A 189 6.40 -18.94 -15.58
C THR A 189 7.41 -20.02 -15.26
N SER A 190 7.91 -20.04 -14.02
CA SER A 190 8.77 -21.13 -13.51
C SER A 190 8.06 -22.49 -13.47
N GLN A 191 6.73 -22.54 -13.66
CA GLN A 191 5.90 -23.74 -13.60
C GLN A 191 5.23 -24.07 -14.96
N GLY A 192 5.63 -23.39 -16.04
CA GLY A 192 5.05 -23.52 -17.37
C GLY A 192 4.28 -22.28 -17.81
N SER A 193 3.70 -22.32 -19.01
CA SER A 193 2.95 -21.22 -19.59
C SER A 193 1.51 -21.19 -19.07
N ILE A 194 0.98 -19.99 -18.88
CA ILE A 194 -0.42 -19.76 -18.49
C ILE A 194 -1.01 -18.70 -19.42
N GLU A 195 -2.09 -19.06 -20.10
CA GLU A 195 -2.82 -18.20 -21.02
C GLU A 195 -3.96 -17.46 -20.31
N ALA A 196 -4.21 -16.22 -20.74
CA ALA A 196 -5.31 -15.39 -20.25
C ALA A 196 -5.69 -14.32 -21.27
N ASP A 197 -6.95 -13.90 -21.26
CA ASP A 197 -7.45 -12.83 -22.12
C ASP A 197 -6.88 -11.46 -21.73
N GLN A 198 -6.71 -11.21 -20.44
CA GLN A 198 -6.13 -9.99 -19.91
C GLN A 198 -5.01 -10.31 -18.92
N VAL A 199 -3.87 -9.67 -19.07
CA VAL A 199 -2.72 -9.80 -18.16
C VAL A 199 -2.53 -8.48 -17.43
N VAL A 200 -2.62 -8.49 -16.11
CA VAL A 200 -2.51 -7.30 -15.25
C VAL A 200 -1.23 -7.35 -14.44
N LEU A 201 -0.36 -6.36 -14.59
CA LEU A 201 0.88 -6.26 -13.84
C LEU A 201 0.68 -5.49 -12.53
N THR A 202 0.78 -6.20 -11.40
CA THR A 202 0.68 -5.67 -10.03
C THR A 202 1.93 -6.03 -9.20
N ALA A 203 3.10 -6.16 -9.87
CA ALA A 203 4.33 -6.74 -9.31
C ALA A 203 5.15 -5.77 -8.43
N GLY A 204 4.54 -4.68 -7.95
CA GLY A 204 5.18 -3.76 -7.01
C GLY A 204 6.54 -3.24 -7.51
N ALA A 205 7.59 -3.37 -6.70
CA ALA A 205 8.94 -2.90 -7.03
C ALA A 205 9.59 -3.63 -8.22
N TRP A 206 9.06 -4.78 -8.63
CA TRP A 206 9.57 -5.57 -9.76
C TRP A 206 8.88 -5.28 -11.08
N SER A 207 7.91 -4.34 -11.11
CA SER A 207 7.15 -4.01 -12.31
C SER A 207 8.03 -3.51 -13.45
N GLY A 208 9.03 -2.67 -13.14
CA GLY A 208 9.98 -2.17 -14.15
C GLY A 208 10.81 -3.29 -14.81
N GLU A 209 11.31 -4.25 -14.02
CA GLU A 209 12.09 -5.38 -14.53
C GLU A 209 11.26 -6.29 -15.45
N LEU A 210 9.99 -6.52 -15.13
CA LEU A 210 9.10 -7.32 -15.97
C LEU A 210 8.76 -6.60 -17.28
N LEU A 211 8.44 -5.31 -17.24
CA LEU A 211 8.16 -4.52 -18.45
C LEU A 211 9.39 -4.37 -19.36
N ALA A 212 10.59 -4.33 -18.79
CA ALA A 212 11.84 -4.31 -19.58
C ALA A 212 11.97 -5.51 -20.52
N LYS A 213 11.35 -6.66 -20.21
CA LYS A 213 11.30 -7.85 -21.10
C LYS A 213 10.47 -7.61 -22.36
N LEU A 214 9.62 -6.60 -22.37
CA LEU A 214 8.85 -6.15 -23.52
C LEU A 214 9.49 -4.94 -24.23
N GLY A 215 10.67 -4.48 -23.75
CA GLY A 215 11.32 -3.25 -24.21
C GLY A 215 10.68 -1.98 -23.65
N LEU A 216 9.81 -2.08 -22.66
CA LEU A 216 9.15 -0.94 -22.02
C LEU A 216 9.93 -0.48 -20.77
N ALA A 217 10.13 0.82 -20.62
CA ALA A 217 10.78 1.42 -19.46
C ALA A 217 9.73 2.10 -18.58
N LEU A 218 9.47 1.51 -17.40
CA LEU A 218 8.65 2.12 -16.36
C LEU A 218 9.57 2.55 -15.21
N PRO A 219 9.60 3.83 -14.80
CA PRO A 219 10.49 4.34 -13.76
C PRO A 219 9.96 3.97 -12.37
N VAL A 220 9.82 2.68 -12.11
CA VAL A 220 9.49 2.13 -10.80
C VAL A 220 10.72 1.41 -10.27
N GLU A 221 11.24 1.89 -9.16
CA GLU A 221 12.42 1.35 -8.50
C GLU A 221 12.15 0.88 -7.06
N PRO A 222 12.92 -0.08 -6.54
CA PRO A 222 12.79 -0.50 -5.16
C PRO A 222 13.32 0.58 -4.20
N VAL A 223 12.46 1.05 -3.28
CA VAL A 223 12.83 1.98 -2.21
C VAL A 223 12.64 1.28 -0.87
N LYS A 224 13.77 0.93 -0.24
CA LYS A 224 13.81 0.21 1.02
C LYS A 224 13.31 1.07 2.17
N GLY A 225 12.51 0.47 3.05
CA GLY A 225 12.09 1.06 4.30
C GLY A 225 12.13 0.04 5.42
N GLN A 226 12.73 0.43 6.55
CA GLN A 226 12.85 -0.41 7.72
C GLN A 226 11.91 0.06 8.81
N MET A 227 11.44 -0.86 9.63
CA MET A 227 10.47 -0.65 10.71
C MET A 227 10.81 -1.52 11.91
N ILE A 228 10.49 -1.02 13.10
CA ILE A 228 10.64 -1.77 14.35
C ILE A 228 9.30 -1.89 15.07
N LEU A 229 9.14 -2.97 15.81
CA LEU A 229 7.94 -3.27 16.60
C LEU A 229 8.30 -3.41 18.07
N PHE A 230 7.63 -2.64 18.92
CA PHE A 230 7.78 -2.70 20.36
C PHE A 230 6.63 -3.47 21.01
N LYS A 231 6.91 -4.11 22.14
CA LYS A 231 5.91 -4.69 23.04
C LYS A 231 5.58 -3.71 24.15
N CYS A 232 4.31 -3.31 24.25
CA CYS A 232 3.80 -2.40 25.28
C CYS A 232 2.49 -2.94 25.88
N ALA A 233 1.89 -2.20 26.81
CA ALA A 233 0.53 -2.45 27.29
C ALA A 233 -0.51 -2.13 26.18
N ALA A 234 -1.67 -2.74 26.22
CA ALA A 234 -2.69 -2.61 25.17
C ALA A 234 -3.21 -1.17 24.99
N ASP A 235 -3.18 -0.37 26.03
CA ASP A 235 -3.64 1.01 26.08
C ASP A 235 -2.50 2.05 26.04
N PHE A 236 -1.26 1.61 25.79
CA PHE A 236 -0.08 2.47 25.81
C PHE A 236 -0.16 3.63 24.82
N LEU A 237 -0.66 3.41 23.62
CA LEU A 237 -0.76 4.41 22.55
C LEU A 237 -2.17 4.40 21.96
N PRO A 238 -3.03 5.38 22.30
CA PRO A 238 -4.42 5.42 21.82
C PRO A 238 -4.58 5.96 20.40
N ALA A 239 -3.63 6.78 19.92
CA ALA A 239 -3.65 7.41 18.60
C ALA A 239 -2.30 7.33 17.91
N MET A 240 -2.29 7.44 16.58
CA MET A 240 -1.05 7.56 15.83
C MET A 240 -0.40 8.93 16.07
N VAL A 241 0.93 8.95 16.20
CA VAL A 241 1.71 10.19 16.31
C VAL A 241 2.83 10.23 15.28
N LEU A 242 3.12 11.42 14.75
CA LEU A 242 4.11 11.64 13.71
C LEU A 242 4.90 12.92 13.96
N ALA A 243 6.22 12.83 13.96
CA ALA A 243 7.13 13.97 13.96
C ALA A 243 8.36 13.66 13.11
N ASN A 244 8.91 14.67 12.43
CA ASN A 244 10.18 14.56 11.69
C ASN A 244 10.24 13.37 10.71
N GLY A 245 9.11 13.03 10.08
CA GLY A 245 9.02 11.90 9.13
C GLY A 245 8.99 10.51 9.78
N ARG A 246 8.97 10.43 11.12
CA ARG A 246 8.82 9.20 11.89
C ARG A 246 7.44 9.14 12.52
N TYR A 247 6.87 7.97 12.56
CA TYR A 247 5.53 7.73 13.11
C TYR A 247 5.53 6.54 14.08
N ALA A 248 4.64 6.60 15.05
CA ALA A 248 4.30 5.48 15.91
C ALA A 248 2.82 5.12 15.71
N ILE A 249 2.54 3.84 15.50
CA ILE A 249 1.20 3.31 15.19
C ILE A 249 0.82 2.27 16.24
N PRO A 250 -0.31 2.46 16.93
CA PRO A 250 -0.79 1.48 17.90
C PRO A 250 -1.33 0.22 17.23
N ARG A 251 -1.23 -0.90 17.94
CA ARG A 251 -1.94 -2.15 17.64
C ARG A 251 -2.82 -2.54 18.84
N ARG A 252 -3.98 -3.14 18.57
CA ARG A 252 -4.95 -3.51 19.61
C ARG A 252 -4.38 -4.44 20.70
N ASP A 253 -3.35 -5.21 20.35
CA ASP A 253 -2.68 -6.15 21.26
C ASP A 253 -1.51 -5.54 22.07
N GLY A 254 -1.37 -4.20 22.04
CA GLY A 254 -0.36 -3.45 22.77
C GLY A 254 0.97 -3.32 22.04
N HIS A 255 1.13 -3.85 20.82
CA HIS A 255 2.32 -3.55 20.06
C HIS A 255 2.28 -2.10 19.54
N VAL A 256 3.45 -1.48 19.47
CA VAL A 256 3.64 -0.17 18.83
C VAL A 256 4.63 -0.32 17.69
N LEU A 257 4.16 0.00 16.48
CA LEU A 257 4.98 -0.02 15.27
C LEU A 257 5.59 1.36 15.04
N VAL A 258 6.92 1.42 14.92
CA VAL A 258 7.63 2.68 14.61
C VAL A 258 8.35 2.55 13.26
N GLY A 259 8.19 3.57 12.44
CA GLY A 259 8.77 3.65 11.09
C GLY A 259 8.93 5.07 10.59
N SER A 260 9.55 5.24 9.47
CA SER A 260 10.30 4.26 8.68
C SER A 260 11.55 4.91 8.10
N THR A 261 12.53 4.10 7.70
CA THR A 261 13.63 4.61 6.88
C THR A 261 13.21 4.80 5.43
N LEU A 262 14.05 5.48 4.65
CA LEU A 262 13.94 5.61 3.21
C LEU A 262 15.35 5.49 2.62
N GLU A 263 15.59 4.38 1.89
CA GLU A 263 16.93 4.01 1.44
C GLU A 263 16.86 3.51 -0.01
N TYR A 264 17.85 3.91 -0.82
CA TYR A 264 18.04 3.44 -2.19
C TYR A 264 19.13 2.36 -2.20
N ALA A 265 18.72 1.12 -1.97
CA ALA A 265 19.60 -0.03 -1.82
C ALA A 265 19.30 -1.15 -2.84
N GLY A 266 18.66 -0.80 -3.96
CA GLY A 266 18.19 -1.80 -4.92
C GLY A 266 17.25 -2.80 -4.24
N PHE A 267 17.35 -4.07 -4.60
CA PHE A 267 16.49 -5.13 -4.06
C PHE A 267 16.97 -5.73 -2.72
N ASP A 268 17.99 -5.14 -2.07
CA ASP A 268 18.43 -5.59 -0.76
C ASP A 268 17.40 -5.28 0.32
N LYS A 269 16.90 -6.31 1.01
CA LYS A 269 15.95 -6.23 2.12
C LYS A 269 16.58 -6.52 3.48
N THR A 270 17.91 -6.60 3.56
CA THR A 270 18.58 -6.90 4.81
C THR A 270 18.40 -5.75 5.80
N PRO A 271 17.80 -5.94 6.98
CA PRO A 271 17.77 -4.92 8.02
C PRO A 271 19.19 -4.58 8.50
N SER A 272 19.41 -3.33 8.94
CA SER A 272 20.72 -2.88 9.41
C SER A 272 20.67 -2.36 10.84
N ASP A 273 21.75 -2.60 11.61
CA ASP A 273 21.88 -2.12 13.00
C ASP A 273 21.82 -0.58 13.07
N ALA A 274 22.33 0.12 12.06
CA ALA A 274 22.26 1.57 11.99
C ALA A 274 20.82 2.08 11.88
N ALA A 275 19.98 1.40 11.07
CA ALA A 275 18.57 1.73 10.98
C ALA A 275 17.82 1.38 12.26
N LEU A 276 18.12 0.23 12.88
CA LEU A 276 17.56 -0.14 14.17
C LEU A 276 17.82 0.93 15.23
N ALA A 277 19.08 1.36 15.38
CA ALA A 277 19.48 2.39 16.32
C ALA A 277 18.78 3.75 16.04
N SER A 278 18.70 4.16 14.76
CA SER A 278 18.02 5.39 14.34
C SER A 278 16.51 5.35 14.62
N LEU A 279 15.84 4.23 14.33
CA LEU A 279 14.41 4.05 14.59
C LEU A 279 14.13 4.00 16.09
N HIS A 280 14.97 3.32 16.87
CA HIS A 280 14.85 3.25 18.33
C HIS A 280 15.00 4.63 18.97
N ALA A 281 16.02 5.41 18.55
CA ALA A 281 16.21 6.78 19.01
C ALA A 281 15.01 7.68 18.67
N SER A 282 14.45 7.54 17.45
CA SER A 282 13.26 8.27 17.03
C SER A 282 12.02 7.87 17.86
N ALA A 283 11.89 6.58 18.17
CA ALA A 283 10.81 6.06 19.02
C ALA A 283 10.88 6.65 20.43
N ALA A 284 12.07 6.65 21.04
CA ALA A 284 12.30 7.21 22.37
C ALA A 284 12.08 8.74 22.42
N ALA A 285 12.40 9.45 21.33
CA ALA A 285 12.11 10.89 21.23
C ALA A 285 10.61 11.19 21.13
N LEU A 286 9.85 10.36 20.42
CA LEU A 286 8.39 10.49 20.32
C LEU A 286 7.69 10.07 21.63
N LEU A 287 8.06 8.91 22.15
CA LEU A 287 7.43 8.21 23.25
C LEU A 287 8.54 7.69 24.18
N PRO A 288 8.99 8.47 25.19
CA PRO A 288 10.17 8.16 26.01
C PRO A 288 10.18 6.77 26.65
N ALA A 289 9.02 6.26 27.01
CA ALA A 289 8.92 4.90 27.59
C ALA A 289 9.37 3.79 26.60
N LEU A 290 9.43 4.07 25.28
CA LEU A 290 9.94 3.10 24.31
C LEU A 290 11.48 2.93 24.38
N ALA A 291 12.20 3.81 25.08
CA ALA A 291 13.63 3.64 25.29
C ALA A 291 13.99 2.32 25.99
N GLU A 292 13.11 1.88 26.91
CA GLU A 292 13.30 0.66 27.70
C GLU A 292 12.36 -0.47 27.27
N ALA A 293 11.50 -0.24 26.27
CA ALA A 293 10.55 -1.24 25.81
C ALA A 293 11.25 -2.31 24.95
N GLU A 294 10.77 -3.55 25.03
CA GLU A 294 11.26 -4.66 24.23
C GLU A 294 11.00 -4.44 22.74
N VAL A 295 12.05 -4.47 21.93
CA VAL A 295 11.93 -4.55 20.46
C VAL A 295 11.73 -6.02 20.07
N VAL A 296 10.52 -6.38 19.66
CA VAL A 296 10.15 -7.77 19.33
C VAL A 296 10.38 -8.12 17.86
N ALA A 297 10.51 -7.13 16.98
CA ALA A 297 10.80 -7.35 15.56
C ALA A 297 11.44 -6.12 14.90
N HIS A 298 12.28 -6.40 13.88
CA HIS A 298 12.88 -5.43 12.98
C HIS A 298 12.91 -6.03 11.57
N TRP A 299 12.39 -5.31 10.59
CA TRP A 299 12.33 -5.79 9.20
C TRP A 299 12.46 -4.67 8.18
N ALA A 300 12.65 -5.05 6.93
CA ALA A 300 12.65 -4.16 5.78
C ALA A 300 11.65 -4.61 4.72
N GLY A 301 11.13 -3.66 3.95
CA GLY A 301 10.32 -3.89 2.76
C GLY A 301 10.72 -2.94 1.63
N LEU A 302 10.36 -3.29 0.39
CA LEU A 302 10.67 -2.53 -0.81
C LEU A 302 9.41 -1.86 -1.34
N ARG A 303 9.33 -0.54 -1.22
CA ARG A 303 8.25 0.24 -1.83
C ARG A 303 8.46 0.30 -3.35
N PRO A 304 7.40 0.25 -4.16
CA PRO A 304 7.47 0.48 -5.60
C PRO A 304 7.59 1.99 -5.88
N GLY A 305 8.80 2.52 -5.79
CA GLY A 305 9.08 3.95 -5.94
C GLY A 305 8.79 4.42 -7.36
N SER A 306 7.90 5.39 -7.51
CA SER A 306 7.64 6.13 -8.75
C SER A 306 8.02 7.60 -8.54
N PRO A 307 8.34 8.37 -9.60
CA PRO A 307 8.81 9.74 -9.46
C PRO A 307 7.88 10.64 -8.67
N ASP A 308 6.57 10.61 -8.97
CA ASP A 308 5.56 11.51 -8.41
C ASP A 308 4.64 10.83 -7.38
N GLY A 309 4.84 9.53 -7.15
CA GLY A 309 3.95 8.73 -6.30
C GLY A 309 2.56 8.48 -6.91
N ILE A 310 2.33 8.90 -8.16
CA ILE A 310 1.11 8.61 -8.92
C ILE A 310 1.27 7.21 -9.54
N PRO A 311 0.34 6.28 -9.29
CA PRO A 311 0.43 4.94 -9.88
C PRO A 311 0.07 4.94 -11.37
N ALA A 312 0.65 4.01 -12.13
CA ALA A 312 0.22 3.69 -13.49
C ALA A 312 -0.93 2.69 -13.42
N ILE A 313 -2.13 3.08 -13.93
CA ILE A 313 -3.34 2.26 -13.90
C ILE A 313 -4.02 2.32 -15.27
N GLY A 314 -4.20 1.16 -15.91
CA GLY A 314 -4.89 1.07 -17.18
C GLY A 314 -4.17 0.23 -18.23
N PRO A 315 -4.65 0.26 -19.51
CA PRO A 315 -4.07 -0.50 -20.60
C PRO A 315 -2.72 0.07 -21.03
N VAL A 316 -1.80 -0.83 -21.43
CA VAL A 316 -0.48 -0.45 -21.94
C VAL A 316 -0.59 -0.13 -23.43
N PRO A 317 -0.19 1.08 -23.89
CA PRO A 317 -0.22 1.41 -25.32
C PRO A 317 0.55 0.38 -26.18
N GLU A 318 0.04 0.06 -27.36
CA GLU A 318 0.67 -0.86 -28.33
C GLU A 318 0.91 -2.30 -27.81
N HIS A 319 0.31 -2.65 -26.65
CA HIS A 319 0.42 -3.97 -26.06
C HIS A 319 -0.98 -4.47 -25.61
N ASP A 320 -1.84 -4.71 -26.58
CA ASP A 320 -3.19 -5.22 -26.32
C ASP A 320 -3.14 -6.44 -25.37
N GLY A 321 -4.09 -6.52 -24.45
CA GLY A 321 -4.15 -7.57 -23.43
C GLY A 321 -3.26 -7.33 -22.21
N LEU A 322 -2.42 -6.27 -22.19
CA LEU A 322 -1.58 -5.92 -21.03
C LEU A 322 -2.10 -4.67 -20.30
N TRP A 323 -2.20 -4.77 -18.98
CA TRP A 323 -2.67 -3.73 -18.08
C TRP A 323 -1.67 -3.50 -16.94
N LEU A 324 -1.64 -2.28 -16.40
CA LEU A 324 -0.85 -1.94 -15.22
C LEU A 324 -1.73 -1.54 -14.03
N ASN A 325 -1.29 -1.88 -12.83
CA ASN A 325 -1.72 -1.28 -11.58
C ASN A 325 -0.54 -1.32 -10.59
N CYS A 326 0.40 -0.39 -10.75
CA CYS A 326 1.68 -0.41 -10.04
C CYS A 326 2.27 1.00 -9.84
N GLY A 327 3.37 1.12 -9.10
CA GLY A 327 4.05 2.40 -8.89
C GLY A 327 3.47 3.28 -7.77
N HIS A 328 2.78 2.71 -6.78
CA HIS A 328 2.10 3.43 -5.71
C HIS A 328 3.02 4.04 -4.64
N PHE A 329 4.31 3.79 -4.71
CA PHE A 329 5.34 4.28 -3.79
C PHE A 329 4.96 4.10 -2.31
N ARG A 330 4.89 5.22 -1.55
CA ARG A 330 4.64 5.22 -0.10
C ARG A 330 3.17 5.00 0.27
N ASN A 331 2.27 5.12 -0.71
CA ASN A 331 0.83 5.17 -0.51
C ASN A 331 0.11 3.88 -0.95
N GLY A 332 0.86 2.82 -1.30
CA GLY A 332 0.31 1.61 -1.91
C GLY A 332 -0.84 0.97 -1.12
N LEU A 333 -0.83 1.07 0.21
CA LEU A 333 -1.94 0.57 1.01
C LEU A 333 -3.17 1.48 0.86
N VAL A 334 -3.03 2.77 1.20
CA VAL A 334 -4.19 3.68 1.19
C VAL A 334 -4.79 3.85 -0.20
N LEU A 335 -4.01 3.77 -1.27
CA LEU A 335 -4.52 3.91 -2.64
C LEU A 335 -5.09 2.60 -3.23
N ALA A 336 -4.75 1.44 -2.65
CA ALA A 336 -5.06 0.14 -3.25
C ALA A 336 -6.55 -0.05 -3.59
N PRO A 337 -7.52 0.21 -2.71
CA PRO A 337 -8.93 0.01 -3.04
C PRO A 337 -9.38 0.81 -4.28
N ALA A 338 -9.08 2.11 -4.33
CA ALA A 338 -9.45 2.95 -5.46
C ALA A 338 -8.69 2.59 -6.75
N SER A 339 -7.39 2.27 -6.64
CA SER A 339 -6.59 1.83 -7.78
C SER A 339 -7.12 0.54 -8.41
N CYS A 340 -7.53 -0.41 -7.57
CA CYS A 340 -8.09 -1.68 -8.03
C CYS A 340 -9.49 -1.49 -8.62
N GLN A 341 -10.33 -0.66 -8.01
CA GLN A 341 -11.65 -0.35 -8.56
C GLN A 341 -11.52 0.37 -9.91
N LEU A 342 -10.65 1.39 -10.01
CA LEU A 342 -10.39 2.09 -11.27
C LEU A 342 -9.90 1.13 -12.36
N LEU A 343 -8.98 0.22 -12.04
CA LEU A 343 -8.52 -0.81 -12.97
C LEU A 343 -9.70 -1.68 -13.45
N CYS A 344 -10.54 -2.14 -12.52
CA CYS A 344 -11.69 -2.98 -12.85
C CYS A 344 -12.71 -2.23 -13.71
N ASP A 345 -13.01 -0.97 -13.37
CA ASP A 345 -13.92 -0.14 -14.15
C ASP A 345 -13.45 -0.01 -15.60
N LEU A 346 -12.16 0.29 -15.80
CA LEU A 346 -11.56 0.41 -17.13
C LEU A 346 -11.56 -0.91 -17.91
N LEU A 347 -11.19 -2.01 -17.25
CA LEU A 347 -11.11 -3.35 -17.87
C LEU A 347 -12.50 -3.87 -18.28
N LEU A 348 -13.51 -3.55 -17.46
CA LEU A 348 -14.91 -3.97 -17.69
C LEU A 348 -15.70 -2.95 -18.53
N GLY A 349 -15.11 -1.84 -18.96
CA GLY A 349 -15.80 -0.78 -19.70
C GLY A 349 -16.88 -0.07 -18.88
N GLN A 350 -16.73 -0.01 -17.57
CA GLN A 350 -17.63 0.70 -16.64
C GLN A 350 -17.22 2.17 -16.49
N THR A 351 -18.10 2.97 -15.90
CA THR A 351 -17.79 4.37 -15.58
C THR A 351 -16.72 4.42 -14.45
N PRO A 352 -15.53 5.01 -14.69
CA PRO A 352 -14.48 5.09 -13.70
C PRO A 352 -14.89 5.87 -12.45
N ILE A 353 -14.48 5.40 -11.28
CA ILE A 353 -14.73 6.06 -9.98
C ILE A 353 -14.04 7.43 -9.83
N VAL A 354 -12.97 7.67 -10.58
CA VAL A 354 -12.21 8.92 -10.66
C VAL A 354 -11.78 9.15 -12.10
N ASP A 355 -11.36 10.38 -12.45
CA ASP A 355 -10.75 10.65 -13.76
C ASP A 355 -9.54 9.74 -13.99
N PRO A 356 -9.53 8.86 -15.00
CA PRO A 356 -8.42 7.94 -15.26
C PRO A 356 -7.20 8.61 -15.89
N ALA A 357 -7.34 9.80 -16.47
CA ALA A 357 -6.29 10.43 -17.27
C ALA A 357 -4.94 10.58 -16.54
N PRO A 358 -4.87 11.00 -15.27
CA PRO A 358 -3.58 11.16 -14.57
C PRO A 358 -2.82 9.84 -14.32
N TYR A 359 -3.50 8.69 -14.40
CA TYR A 359 -2.92 7.37 -14.10
C TYR A 359 -2.62 6.56 -15.36
N ALA A 360 -2.94 7.10 -16.55
CA ALA A 360 -2.77 6.37 -17.81
C ALA A 360 -1.31 5.93 -18.00
N PRO A 361 -1.03 4.64 -18.30
CA PRO A 361 0.33 4.13 -18.47
C PRO A 361 1.16 4.91 -19.50
N ALA A 362 0.53 5.48 -20.52
CA ALA A 362 1.20 6.32 -21.52
C ALA A 362 1.96 7.53 -20.93
N LEU A 363 1.54 8.04 -19.75
CA LEU A 363 2.21 9.15 -19.08
C LEU A 363 3.40 8.70 -18.22
N HIS A 364 3.45 7.43 -17.88
CA HIS A 364 4.43 6.86 -16.95
C HIS A 364 5.51 6.03 -17.64
N LEU A 365 5.22 5.52 -18.84
CA LEU A 365 6.19 4.80 -19.66
C LEU A 365 7.14 5.81 -20.32
N LEU A 366 8.44 5.61 -20.13
CA LEU A 366 9.45 6.39 -20.82
C LEU A 366 9.51 5.90 -22.27
N GLY A 367 9.39 6.82 -23.24
CA GLY A 367 9.55 6.49 -24.64
C GLY A 367 10.92 5.86 -24.90
N GLN A 368 11.00 4.86 -25.76
CA GLN A 368 12.27 4.40 -26.31
C GLN A 368 12.84 5.57 -27.14
N GLN A 369 13.99 6.13 -26.71
CA GLN A 369 14.78 7.04 -27.53
C GLN A 369 15.58 6.25 -28.56
#